data_71d3cc8541d95ad0f54c373a0fe0ed51
#
_entry.id   71d3cc8541d95ad0f54c373a0fe0ed51
#
_cell.length_a   1.000
_cell.length_b   1.000
_cell.length_c   1.000
_cell.angle_alpha   90.00
_cell.angle_beta   90.00
_cell.angle_gamma   90.00
#
_symmetry.space_group_name_H-M   'P 1'
#
loop_
_entity.id
_entity.type
_entity.pdbx_description
1 polymer ?
#
loop_
_entity_poly.entity_id
_entity_poly.type
_entity_poly.pdbx_seq_one_letter_code
_entity_poly.pdbx_strand_id
1 'polypeptide(L)'
;MAAQTTVSDLYDNSNNGTCSPSDAPNLSPVALNRLSDHLGSIFQSPDFQFCSDARIVAGAGREVPVHRCILSARSPFFRKIFSDPNSPKGRSRKLELKELVGDFDVGFDSLVAALSYLYSGKVRQPPDGVCVCADDVCSHAACRPAVEFMVGTLYAAFTFQSMELVVIYQQQLLDILEKVSTDDILVILSVANMCSNTCGSLLTKCMEIVVKSDIDIIALEKALPQDVVKQITDSRKSLGLVRLEGDDFPDKNVKRIHRALDSDDVELLRMLLKEAPITLDDAYALHYAVAYCDSKVTAELLDIGLADVNRKNPRGYTVLHLAAIRRDPKIIVSLLTKGARPTERTSDGRNALQISKRLTKFVDYYRPTEEGMASPKDRLCIEILEQAERRDPLLSEASVSLAMAGDDLRSKLVYLETRVFLAKLLFPTEAKVAMDIAQVDDTSELQLSPTFKLTQRNQSAAMDLNDAPFKLKEEHLARLRALSKTVELGKRFFPRCSAVLNNIMDGDGLSVLAHLIHETSEEQELNTQRLEELQNALKKAYSEDKEELDNSFISSSSSSTSASLVPSKLI
;
A
#
# COMPACT_ATOMS: atom_id res chain seq x y z
N MET A 1 -24.12 9.27 40.25
CA MET A 1 -24.51 8.53 41.50
C MET A 1 -24.77 7.09 41.07
N ALA A 2 -23.78 6.25 41.20
CA ALA A 2 -23.86 4.82 40.92
C ALA A 2 -24.26 4.11 42.21
N ALA A 3 -25.37 3.41 42.20
CA ALA A 3 -25.84 2.60 43.31
C ALA A 3 -24.97 1.35 43.39
N GLN A 4 -24.23 1.25 44.47
CA GLN A 4 -23.55 0.03 44.90
C GLN A 4 -24.59 -0.93 45.47
N THR A 5 -24.95 -1.97 44.74
CA THR A 5 -25.69 -3.10 45.27
C THR A 5 -24.69 -4.08 45.92
N THR A 6 -24.69 -4.13 47.21
CA THR A 6 -23.86 -5.09 47.99
C THR A 6 -24.54 -6.47 48.01
N VAL A 7 -23.69 -7.51 48.08
CA VAL A 7 -24.10 -8.93 48.05
C VAL A 7 -25.02 -9.36 49.22
N SER A 8 -25.22 -8.49 50.22
CA SER A 8 -26.05 -8.74 51.39
C SER A 8 -27.56 -8.66 51.14
N ASP A 9 -28.00 -8.08 49.99
CA ASP A 9 -29.44 -7.87 49.76
C ASP A 9 -30.18 -9.09 49.13
N LEU A 10 -29.49 -10.24 49.04
CA LEU A 10 -30.03 -11.44 48.38
C LEU A 10 -30.55 -12.55 49.39
N TYR A 11 -30.49 -12.29 50.70
CA TYR A 11 -30.79 -13.36 51.69
C TYR A 11 -31.75 -12.95 52.79
N ASP A 12 -32.79 -12.20 52.53
CA ASP A 12 -33.84 -12.03 53.48
C ASP A 12 -35.21 -12.06 52.81
N ASN A 13 -35.76 -13.26 52.63
CA ASN A 13 -37.22 -13.45 52.59
C ASN A 13 -37.56 -14.91 52.96
N SER A 14 -37.69 -15.12 54.25
CA SER A 14 -38.31 -16.31 54.80
C SER A 14 -39.82 -16.26 54.57
N ASN A 15 -40.32 -16.93 53.53
CA ASN A 15 -41.72 -17.31 53.49
C ASN A 15 -41.86 -18.74 53.01
N ASN A 16 -42.33 -19.58 53.96
CA ASN A 16 -42.75 -20.95 53.77
C ASN A 16 -43.85 -21.05 52.70
N GLY A 17 -43.45 -21.46 51.49
CA GLY A 17 -44.35 -21.90 50.45
C GLY A 17 -43.66 -23.05 49.71
N THR A 18 -44.22 -24.25 49.81
CA THR A 18 -43.83 -25.43 49.04
C THR A 18 -43.91 -25.14 47.55
N CYS A 19 -42.79 -24.70 46.96
CA CYS A 19 -42.60 -24.62 45.53
C CYS A 19 -42.00 -25.89 44.98
N SER A 20 -42.66 -26.49 44.02
CA SER A 20 -42.16 -27.60 43.22
C SER A 20 -40.87 -27.16 42.48
N PRO A 21 -39.88 -28.06 42.23
CA PRO A 21 -38.54 -27.72 41.73
C PRO A 21 -38.46 -27.29 40.26
N SER A 22 -39.61 -26.97 39.59
CA SER A 22 -39.64 -26.76 38.15
C SER A 22 -39.61 -25.29 37.67
N ASP A 23 -39.68 -24.30 38.59
CA ASP A 23 -39.83 -22.89 38.22
C ASP A 23 -38.73 -21.93 38.71
N ALA A 24 -37.58 -22.46 39.18
CA ALA A 24 -36.44 -21.58 39.41
C ALA A 24 -35.87 -21.10 38.07
N PRO A 25 -35.82 -19.75 37.81
CA PRO A 25 -35.19 -19.25 36.61
C PRO A 25 -33.76 -19.82 36.54
N ASN A 26 -33.42 -20.38 35.37
CA ASN A 26 -32.14 -21.05 35.15
C ASN A 26 -31.02 -20.01 35.24
N LEU A 27 -30.59 -19.62 36.45
CA LEU A 27 -29.61 -18.57 36.74
C LEU A 27 -28.22 -18.89 36.18
N SER A 28 -27.96 -20.18 35.90
CA SER A 28 -26.66 -20.67 35.38
C SER A 28 -26.27 -20.02 34.04
N PRO A 29 -27.14 -19.95 33.02
CA PRO A 29 -26.75 -19.30 31.72
C PRO A 29 -26.51 -17.80 31.85
N VAL A 30 -27.26 -17.11 32.73
CA VAL A 30 -27.11 -15.66 32.97
C VAL A 30 -25.76 -15.37 33.66
N ALA A 31 -25.41 -16.16 34.65
CA ALA A 31 -24.13 -16.03 35.36
C ALA A 31 -22.95 -16.32 34.44
N LEU A 32 -23.04 -17.36 33.59
CA LEU A 32 -22.00 -17.69 32.60
C LEU A 32 -21.86 -16.58 31.55
N ASN A 33 -22.95 -16.00 31.09
CA ASN A 33 -22.91 -14.87 30.16
C ASN A 33 -22.24 -13.64 30.78
N ARG A 34 -22.55 -13.31 32.03
CA ARG A 34 -21.89 -12.22 32.77
C ARG A 34 -20.39 -12.49 32.92
N LEU A 35 -19.98 -13.70 33.28
CA LEU A 35 -18.58 -14.07 33.37
C LEU A 35 -17.87 -13.90 32.01
N SER A 36 -18.49 -14.37 30.94
CA SER A 36 -18.00 -14.20 29.58
C SER A 36 -17.82 -12.71 29.22
N ASP A 37 -18.78 -11.86 29.56
CA ASP A 37 -18.72 -10.42 29.28
C ASP A 37 -17.62 -9.74 30.09
N HIS A 38 -17.45 -10.10 31.38
CA HIS A 38 -16.37 -9.59 32.21
C HIS A 38 -14.99 -10.02 31.70
N LEU A 39 -14.82 -11.28 31.32
CA LEU A 39 -13.55 -11.74 30.71
C LEU A 39 -13.28 -11.02 29.38
N GLY A 40 -14.31 -10.81 28.57
CA GLY A 40 -14.20 -10.02 27.35
C GLY A 40 -13.80 -8.56 27.60
N SER A 41 -14.29 -7.94 28.67
CA SER A 41 -13.93 -6.57 29.05
C SER A 41 -12.48 -6.45 29.50
N ILE A 42 -11.92 -7.46 30.15
CA ILE A 42 -10.48 -7.50 30.51
C ILE A 42 -9.58 -7.37 29.27
N PHE A 43 -9.98 -7.96 28.16
CA PHE A 43 -9.19 -7.89 26.91
C PHE A 43 -9.35 -6.54 26.19
N GLN A 44 -10.52 -5.90 26.32
CA GLN A 44 -10.88 -4.77 25.48
C GLN A 44 -10.72 -3.40 26.14
N SER A 45 -10.96 -3.32 27.46
CA SER A 45 -10.84 -2.06 28.16
C SER A 45 -9.38 -1.72 28.43
N PRO A 46 -8.95 -0.50 28.10
CA PRO A 46 -7.62 0.00 28.48
C PRO A 46 -7.42 0.01 29.99
N ASP A 47 -8.49 0.01 30.77
CA ASP A 47 -8.43 -0.01 32.24
C ASP A 47 -7.77 -1.26 32.83
N PHE A 48 -7.75 -2.35 32.06
CA PHE A 48 -7.11 -3.60 32.49
C PHE A 48 -5.69 -3.82 31.93
N GLN A 49 -5.12 -2.86 31.22
CA GLN A 49 -3.76 -2.98 30.67
C GLN A 49 -2.69 -3.13 31.76
N PHE A 50 -2.93 -2.61 32.97
CA PHE A 50 -1.99 -2.71 34.09
C PHE A 50 -1.71 -4.14 34.54
N CYS A 51 -2.64 -5.08 34.36
CA CYS A 51 -2.48 -6.47 34.74
C CYS A 51 -2.00 -7.37 33.57
N SER A 52 -1.79 -6.81 32.39
CA SER A 52 -1.21 -7.56 31.26
C SER A 52 0.24 -7.91 31.54
N ASP A 53 0.61 -9.18 31.36
CA ASP A 53 1.94 -9.71 31.64
C ASP A 53 2.70 -10.15 30.35
N ALA A 54 2.04 -10.05 29.18
CA ALA A 54 2.64 -10.25 27.88
C ALA A 54 2.00 -9.34 26.81
N ARG A 55 2.68 -9.21 25.66
CA ARG A 55 2.19 -8.47 24.49
C ARG A 55 2.46 -9.27 23.22
N ILE A 56 1.49 -9.31 22.31
CA ILE A 56 1.68 -9.87 20.98
C ILE A 56 1.89 -8.72 20.01
N VAL A 57 3.00 -8.74 19.29
CA VAL A 57 3.38 -7.72 18.30
C VAL A 57 2.97 -8.21 16.92
N ALA A 58 2.06 -7.50 16.29
CA ALA A 58 1.60 -7.77 14.94
C ALA A 58 2.29 -6.86 13.91
N GLY A 59 1.99 -7.06 12.63
CA GLY A 59 2.53 -6.24 11.54
C GLY A 59 2.39 -4.73 11.81
N ALA A 60 3.35 -3.95 11.29
CA ALA A 60 3.49 -2.50 11.54
C ALA A 60 3.72 -2.12 13.02
N GLY A 61 4.25 -3.04 13.84
CA GLY A 61 4.58 -2.78 15.24
C GLY A 61 3.38 -2.58 16.17
N ARG A 62 2.18 -2.95 15.76
CA ARG A 62 0.98 -2.87 16.60
C ARG A 62 1.04 -3.92 17.71
N GLU A 63 0.95 -3.48 18.96
CA GLU A 63 1.03 -4.36 20.14
C GLU A 63 -0.36 -4.62 20.73
N VAL A 64 -0.65 -5.87 21.04
CA VAL A 64 -1.86 -6.29 21.74
C VAL A 64 -1.47 -6.79 23.13
N PRO A 65 -1.89 -6.12 24.23
CA PRO A 65 -1.65 -6.59 25.58
C PRO A 65 -2.49 -7.83 25.86
N VAL A 66 -1.88 -8.85 26.47
CA VAL A 66 -2.53 -10.13 26.79
C VAL A 66 -2.15 -10.64 28.17
N HIS A 67 -2.94 -11.62 28.67
CA HIS A 67 -2.77 -12.23 30.00
C HIS A 67 -2.42 -13.71 29.83
N ARG A 68 -1.21 -14.10 30.21
CA ARG A 68 -0.70 -15.46 30.06
C ARG A 68 -1.60 -16.49 30.71
N CYS A 69 -2.12 -16.20 31.92
CA CYS A 69 -2.99 -17.11 32.65
C CYS A 69 -4.27 -17.42 31.86
N ILE A 70 -4.91 -16.42 31.27
CA ILE A 70 -6.15 -16.57 30.48
C ILE A 70 -5.85 -17.36 29.20
N LEU A 71 -4.81 -16.94 28.45
CA LEU A 71 -4.43 -17.62 27.21
C LEU A 71 -4.03 -19.06 27.46
N SER A 72 -3.27 -19.34 28.53
CA SER A 72 -2.88 -20.72 28.89
C SER A 72 -4.05 -21.58 29.33
N ALA A 73 -5.06 -21.00 29.98
CA ALA A 73 -6.27 -21.72 30.38
C ALA A 73 -7.14 -22.11 29.16
N ARG A 74 -7.19 -21.27 28.15
CA ARG A 74 -8.09 -21.39 26.98
C ARG A 74 -7.44 -22.04 25.76
N SER A 75 -6.10 -22.05 25.68
CA SER A 75 -5.36 -22.53 24.52
C SER A 75 -4.21 -23.45 24.95
N PRO A 76 -4.22 -24.73 24.53
CA PRO A 76 -3.10 -25.63 24.72
C PRO A 76 -1.79 -25.12 24.09
N PHE A 77 -1.88 -24.44 22.97
CA PHE A 77 -0.75 -23.80 22.29
C PHE A 77 -0.05 -22.76 23.19
N PHE A 78 -0.80 -21.82 23.74
CA PHE A 78 -0.25 -20.79 24.63
C PHE A 78 0.21 -21.40 25.97
N ARG A 79 -0.50 -22.42 26.47
CA ARG A 79 -0.06 -23.15 27.66
C ARG A 79 1.32 -23.74 27.45
N LYS A 80 1.57 -24.40 26.34
CA LYS A 80 2.87 -24.97 25.99
C LYS A 80 3.97 -23.91 25.93
N ILE A 81 3.69 -22.76 25.25
CA ILE A 81 4.66 -21.66 25.11
C ILE A 81 5.02 -21.07 26.48
N PHE A 82 4.04 -20.81 27.34
CA PHE A 82 4.27 -20.13 28.61
C PHE A 82 4.74 -21.05 29.73
N SER A 83 4.52 -22.38 29.64
CA SER A 83 4.94 -23.36 30.63
C SER A 83 6.39 -23.84 30.47
N ASP A 84 7.01 -23.60 29.32
CA ASP A 84 8.38 -24.02 29.05
C ASP A 84 9.39 -23.01 29.66
N PRO A 85 10.08 -23.35 30.77
CA PRO A 85 11.02 -22.45 31.42
C PRO A 85 12.28 -22.21 30.59
N ASN A 86 12.58 -23.07 29.63
CA ASN A 86 13.75 -22.95 28.73
C ASN A 86 13.44 -22.23 27.44
N SER A 87 12.18 -22.02 27.13
CA SER A 87 11.78 -21.29 25.94
C SER A 87 12.05 -19.79 26.10
N PRO A 88 12.82 -19.16 25.19
CA PRO A 88 12.98 -17.70 25.17
C PRO A 88 11.62 -17.01 25.02
N LYS A 89 10.67 -17.62 24.30
CA LYS A 89 9.30 -17.11 24.12
C LYS A 89 8.48 -17.17 25.42
N GLY A 90 8.67 -18.17 26.25
CA GLY A 90 8.00 -18.31 27.55
C GLY A 90 8.38 -17.25 28.58
N ARG A 91 9.58 -16.70 28.50
CA ARG A 91 10.09 -15.63 29.38
C ARG A 91 9.90 -14.23 28.80
N SER A 92 9.75 -14.12 27.47
CA SER A 92 9.58 -12.83 26.79
C SER A 92 8.24 -12.19 27.15
N ARG A 93 8.26 -10.88 27.41
CA ARG A 93 7.04 -10.08 27.52
C ARG A 93 6.46 -9.71 26.16
N LYS A 94 7.25 -9.80 25.08
CA LYS A 94 6.83 -9.53 23.72
C LYS A 94 6.95 -10.79 22.88
N LEU A 95 5.90 -11.11 22.15
CA LEU A 95 5.79 -12.26 21.27
C LEU A 95 5.50 -11.75 19.86
N GLU A 96 6.37 -12.02 18.91
CA GLU A 96 6.15 -11.65 17.52
C GLU A 96 5.09 -12.58 16.90
N LEU A 97 4.02 -12.00 16.34
CA LEU A 97 2.93 -12.76 15.70
C LEU A 97 3.47 -13.70 14.62
N LYS A 98 4.38 -13.20 13.77
CA LYS A 98 5.00 -13.99 12.71
C LYS A 98 5.70 -15.26 13.23
N GLU A 99 6.31 -15.19 14.41
CA GLU A 99 6.92 -16.37 15.03
C GLU A 99 5.89 -17.34 15.62
N LEU A 100 4.69 -16.85 15.96
CA LEU A 100 3.63 -17.69 16.52
C LEU A 100 2.86 -18.44 15.43
N VAL A 101 2.57 -17.76 14.31
CA VAL A 101 1.71 -18.28 13.24
C VAL A 101 2.48 -18.84 12.03
N GLY A 102 3.82 -18.64 11.96
CA GLY A 102 4.65 -19.18 10.88
C GLY A 102 4.48 -18.43 9.56
N ASP A 103 4.34 -19.16 8.47
CA ASP A 103 4.45 -18.63 7.10
C ASP A 103 3.20 -17.86 6.60
N PHE A 104 2.07 -17.96 7.28
CA PHE A 104 0.86 -17.26 6.89
C PHE A 104 0.75 -15.89 7.57
N ASP A 105 0.46 -14.85 6.79
CA ASP A 105 0.30 -13.49 7.29
C ASP A 105 -1.10 -13.29 7.88
N VAL A 106 -1.20 -13.38 9.21
CA VAL A 106 -2.45 -13.12 9.95
C VAL A 106 -2.60 -11.63 10.19
N GLY A 107 -3.64 -11.03 9.62
CA GLY A 107 -3.97 -9.63 9.83
C GLY A 107 -4.27 -9.30 11.31
N PHE A 108 -4.02 -8.05 11.70
CA PHE A 108 -4.23 -7.57 13.07
C PHE A 108 -5.66 -7.80 13.57
N ASP A 109 -6.66 -7.49 12.74
CA ASP A 109 -8.08 -7.63 13.13
C ASP A 109 -8.47 -9.10 13.31
N SER A 110 -7.90 -10.00 12.50
CA SER A 110 -8.07 -11.45 12.63
C SER A 110 -7.43 -11.98 13.93
N LEU A 111 -6.24 -11.47 14.28
CA LEU A 111 -5.61 -11.78 15.57
C LEU A 111 -6.48 -11.33 16.74
N VAL A 112 -6.96 -10.08 16.72
CA VAL A 112 -7.81 -9.52 17.78
C VAL A 112 -9.11 -10.32 17.91
N ALA A 113 -9.72 -10.74 16.79
CA ALA A 113 -10.92 -11.57 16.81
C ALA A 113 -10.66 -12.94 17.46
N ALA A 114 -9.58 -13.61 17.10
CA ALA A 114 -9.20 -14.89 17.68
C ALA A 114 -8.89 -14.78 19.19
N LEU A 115 -8.13 -13.76 19.58
CA LEU A 115 -7.84 -13.49 20.99
C LEU A 115 -9.11 -13.14 21.77
N SER A 116 -9.98 -12.28 21.25
CA SER A 116 -11.25 -11.90 21.89
C SER A 116 -12.12 -13.15 22.19
N TYR A 117 -12.12 -14.12 21.27
CA TYR A 117 -12.80 -15.39 21.48
C TYR A 117 -12.17 -16.21 22.62
N LEU A 118 -10.84 -16.25 22.70
CA LEU A 118 -10.16 -16.96 23.79
C LEU A 118 -10.51 -16.38 25.17
N TYR A 119 -10.79 -15.08 25.27
CA TYR A 119 -11.24 -14.46 26.53
C TYR A 119 -12.72 -14.71 26.81
N SER A 120 -13.59 -14.38 25.87
CA SER A 120 -15.03 -14.33 26.09
C SER A 120 -15.79 -15.61 25.70
N GLY A 121 -15.24 -16.44 24.81
CA GLY A 121 -15.97 -17.53 24.17
C GLY A 121 -17.05 -17.06 23.18
N LYS A 122 -17.12 -15.73 22.89
CA LYS A 122 -18.10 -15.15 21.98
C LYS A 122 -17.43 -14.72 20.68
N VAL A 123 -18.01 -15.09 19.54
CA VAL A 123 -17.61 -14.55 18.24
C VAL A 123 -18.13 -13.13 18.14
N ARG A 124 -17.23 -12.19 17.92
CA ARG A 124 -17.57 -10.78 17.74
C ARG A 124 -17.64 -10.44 16.28
N GLN A 125 -18.51 -9.50 15.99
CA GLN A 125 -18.52 -8.89 14.66
C GLN A 125 -17.19 -8.13 14.43
N PRO A 126 -16.61 -8.20 13.21
CA PRO A 126 -15.44 -7.42 12.88
C PRO A 126 -15.73 -5.92 13.02
N PRO A 127 -14.72 -5.10 13.31
CA PRO A 127 -14.88 -3.65 13.31
C PRO A 127 -15.39 -3.14 11.96
N ASP A 128 -16.13 -2.02 11.98
CA ASP A 128 -16.69 -1.41 10.79
C ASP A 128 -15.60 -1.14 9.75
N GLY A 129 -15.89 -1.46 8.50
CA GLY A 129 -15.00 -1.25 7.37
C GLY A 129 -13.86 -2.29 7.19
N VAL A 130 -13.63 -3.20 8.13
CA VAL A 130 -12.56 -4.22 8.03
C VAL A 130 -12.88 -5.28 6.98
N CYS A 131 -14.14 -5.72 6.91
CA CYS A 131 -14.61 -6.73 5.96
C CYS A 131 -15.25 -6.11 4.71
N VAL A 132 -15.11 -4.81 4.51
CA VAL A 132 -15.72 -4.05 3.42
C VAL A 132 -14.60 -3.60 2.47
N CYS A 133 -14.82 -3.77 1.17
CA CYS A 133 -13.90 -3.25 0.15
C CYS A 133 -14.26 -1.81 -0.28
N ALA A 134 -13.37 -1.15 -1.00
CA ALA A 134 -13.56 0.22 -1.49
C ALA A 134 -14.49 0.32 -2.72
N ASP A 135 -15.09 -0.78 -3.19
CA ASP A 135 -16.01 -0.80 -4.32
C ASP A 135 -17.44 -0.61 -3.86
N ASP A 136 -18.02 0.55 -4.15
CA ASP A 136 -19.39 0.94 -3.73
C ASP A 136 -20.49 0.04 -4.33
N VAL A 137 -20.19 -0.69 -5.41
CA VAL A 137 -21.13 -1.61 -6.08
C VAL A 137 -21.07 -3.02 -5.48
N CYS A 138 -20.12 -3.28 -4.60
CA CYS A 138 -19.94 -4.60 -4.01
C CYS A 138 -20.96 -4.90 -2.91
N SER A 139 -21.52 -6.12 -2.90
CA SER A 139 -22.41 -6.56 -1.79
C SER A 139 -21.70 -6.83 -0.47
N HIS A 140 -20.37 -6.82 -0.47
CA HIS A 140 -19.45 -7.08 0.64
C HIS A 140 -19.60 -8.45 1.35
N ALA A 141 -20.50 -9.31 0.89
CA ALA A 141 -20.75 -10.62 1.51
C ALA A 141 -19.56 -11.60 1.34
N ALA A 142 -18.82 -11.50 0.23
CA ALA A 142 -17.72 -12.39 -0.12
C ALA A 142 -16.59 -11.64 -0.86
N CYS A 143 -16.39 -10.36 -0.55
CA CYS A 143 -15.28 -9.60 -1.13
C CYS A 143 -13.95 -9.98 -0.45
N ARG A 144 -12.83 -9.66 -1.10
CA ARG A 144 -11.48 -10.02 -0.63
C ARG A 144 -11.21 -9.66 0.83
N PRO A 145 -11.52 -8.45 1.34
CA PRO A 145 -11.32 -8.13 2.76
C PRO A 145 -12.10 -9.04 3.72
N ALA A 146 -13.34 -9.42 3.37
CA ALA A 146 -14.14 -10.33 4.18
C ALA A 146 -13.52 -11.74 4.20
N VAL A 147 -13.09 -12.23 3.04
CA VAL A 147 -12.41 -13.54 2.92
C VAL A 147 -11.09 -13.53 3.69
N GLU A 148 -10.25 -12.49 3.53
CA GLU A 148 -8.97 -12.36 4.24
C GLU A 148 -9.15 -12.34 5.77
N PHE A 149 -10.17 -11.63 6.26
CA PHE A 149 -10.49 -11.62 7.70
C PHE A 149 -10.89 -13.01 8.20
N MET A 150 -11.81 -13.70 7.50
CA MET A 150 -12.28 -15.03 7.91
C MET A 150 -11.18 -16.08 7.82
N VAL A 151 -10.40 -16.08 6.76
CA VAL A 151 -9.28 -17.01 6.54
C VAL A 151 -8.18 -16.76 7.58
N GLY A 152 -7.83 -15.51 7.85
CA GLY A 152 -6.85 -15.14 8.86
C GLY A 152 -7.28 -15.56 10.26
N THR A 153 -8.58 -15.38 10.59
CA THR A 153 -9.12 -15.80 11.89
C THR A 153 -9.19 -17.33 12.02
N LEU A 154 -9.56 -18.02 10.94
CA LEU A 154 -9.53 -19.49 10.89
C LEU A 154 -8.13 -20.03 11.16
N TYR A 155 -7.12 -19.47 10.46
CA TYR A 155 -5.74 -19.92 10.63
C TYR A 155 -5.17 -19.60 12.03
N ALA A 156 -5.47 -18.41 12.56
CA ALA A 156 -5.11 -18.06 13.94
C ALA A 156 -5.78 -19.00 14.95
N ALA A 157 -7.06 -19.31 14.77
CA ALA A 157 -7.80 -20.25 15.62
C ALA A 157 -7.21 -21.67 15.58
N PHE A 158 -6.84 -22.14 14.40
CA PHE A 158 -6.16 -23.42 14.21
C PHE A 158 -4.80 -23.44 14.92
N THR A 159 -3.97 -22.44 14.70
CA THR A 159 -2.64 -22.30 15.32
C THR A 159 -2.74 -22.24 16.84
N PHE A 160 -3.68 -21.47 17.36
CA PHE A 160 -3.92 -21.34 18.81
C PHE A 160 -4.68 -22.54 19.40
N GLN A 161 -4.99 -23.55 18.60
CA GLN A 161 -5.71 -24.76 19.00
C GLN A 161 -7.09 -24.47 19.63
N SER A 162 -7.82 -23.53 19.08
CA SER A 162 -9.20 -23.21 19.44
C SER A 162 -10.16 -23.87 18.47
N MET A 163 -10.45 -25.16 18.66
CA MET A 163 -11.20 -25.97 17.68
C MET A 163 -12.63 -25.51 17.47
N GLU A 164 -13.28 -24.97 18.51
CA GLU A 164 -14.61 -24.39 18.42
C GLU A 164 -14.65 -23.24 17.42
N LEU A 165 -13.65 -22.33 17.50
CA LEU A 165 -13.55 -21.18 16.60
C LEU A 165 -13.20 -21.63 15.17
N VAL A 166 -12.39 -22.67 15.01
CA VAL A 166 -12.10 -23.27 13.71
C VAL A 166 -13.38 -23.75 13.03
N VAL A 167 -14.24 -24.47 13.74
CA VAL A 167 -15.52 -24.97 13.19
C VAL A 167 -16.43 -23.83 12.78
N ILE A 168 -16.52 -22.78 13.60
CA ILE A 168 -17.36 -21.60 13.30
C ILE A 168 -16.93 -20.92 12.01
N TYR A 169 -15.64 -20.59 11.89
CA TYR A 169 -15.15 -19.88 10.68
C TYR A 169 -15.09 -20.78 9.45
N GLN A 170 -14.87 -22.07 9.63
CA GLN A 170 -15.02 -23.05 8.54
C GLN A 170 -16.45 -23.04 7.98
N GLN A 171 -17.47 -23.03 8.85
CA GLN A 171 -18.87 -22.99 8.41
C GLN A 171 -19.18 -21.66 7.71
N GLN A 172 -18.75 -20.53 8.27
CA GLN A 172 -18.93 -19.21 7.64
C GLN A 172 -18.31 -19.15 6.24
N LEU A 173 -17.11 -19.72 6.06
CA LEU A 173 -16.46 -19.78 4.75
C LEU A 173 -17.23 -20.68 3.78
N LEU A 174 -17.74 -21.83 4.24
CA LEU A 174 -18.58 -22.70 3.42
C LEU A 174 -19.86 -22.00 2.94
N ASP A 175 -20.49 -21.20 3.79
CA ASP A 175 -21.72 -20.48 3.48
C ASP A 175 -21.57 -19.39 2.39
N ILE A 176 -20.36 -18.84 2.27
CA ILE A 176 -20.07 -17.80 1.26
C ILE A 176 -19.35 -18.34 0.01
N LEU A 177 -18.91 -19.59 0.01
CA LEU A 177 -17.97 -20.14 -0.97
C LEU A 177 -18.44 -19.98 -2.42
N GLU A 178 -19.75 -20.11 -2.69
CA GLU A 178 -20.34 -19.96 -4.03
C GLU A 178 -20.32 -18.50 -4.54
N LYS A 179 -20.14 -17.53 -3.64
CA LYS A 179 -20.11 -16.09 -3.97
C LYS A 179 -18.69 -15.55 -4.09
N VAL A 180 -17.72 -16.33 -3.67
CA VAL A 180 -16.30 -15.96 -3.66
C VAL A 180 -15.74 -15.99 -5.07
N SER A 181 -14.85 -15.05 -5.40
CA SER A 181 -14.14 -15.04 -6.68
C SER A 181 -13.19 -16.24 -6.79
N THR A 182 -12.95 -16.71 -8.01
CA THR A 182 -12.08 -17.87 -8.27
C THR A 182 -10.67 -17.69 -7.71
N ASP A 183 -10.15 -16.45 -7.76
CA ASP A 183 -8.82 -16.13 -7.23
C ASP A 183 -8.80 -16.17 -5.69
N ASP A 184 -9.90 -15.79 -5.04
CA ASP A 184 -10.03 -15.82 -3.57
C ASP A 184 -10.24 -17.25 -3.05
N ILE A 185 -10.86 -18.14 -3.87
CA ILE A 185 -10.98 -19.57 -3.52
C ILE A 185 -9.60 -20.22 -3.38
N LEU A 186 -8.60 -19.83 -4.19
CA LEU A 186 -7.23 -20.35 -4.05
C LEU A 186 -6.63 -20.01 -2.69
N VAL A 187 -6.92 -18.84 -2.14
CA VAL A 187 -6.47 -18.44 -0.80
C VAL A 187 -7.15 -19.29 0.28
N ILE A 188 -8.46 -19.49 0.16
CA ILE A 188 -9.22 -20.35 1.09
C ILE A 188 -8.69 -21.78 1.03
N LEU A 189 -8.48 -22.31 -0.19
CA LEU A 189 -7.95 -23.66 -0.41
C LEU A 189 -6.55 -23.83 0.18
N SER A 190 -5.65 -22.86 -0.01
CA SER A 190 -4.31 -22.88 0.55
C SER A 190 -4.35 -22.99 2.08
N VAL A 191 -5.16 -22.16 2.74
CA VAL A 191 -5.28 -22.17 4.21
C VAL A 191 -6.00 -23.43 4.71
N ALA A 192 -7.05 -23.88 4.02
CA ALA A 192 -7.72 -25.14 4.36
C ALA A 192 -6.75 -26.34 4.29
N ASN A 193 -5.84 -26.34 3.32
CA ASN A 193 -4.78 -27.34 3.22
C ASN A 193 -3.76 -27.24 4.36
N MET A 194 -3.36 -26.02 4.76
CA MET A 194 -2.46 -25.80 5.92
C MET A 194 -3.10 -26.26 7.23
N CYS A 195 -4.42 -26.14 7.38
CA CYS A 195 -5.17 -26.64 8.54
C CYS A 195 -5.38 -28.17 8.52
N SER A 196 -4.87 -28.85 7.51
CA SER A 196 -4.89 -30.32 7.39
C SER A 196 -6.29 -30.94 7.57
N ASN A 197 -6.38 -32.08 8.28
CA ASN A 197 -7.62 -32.82 8.47
C ASN A 197 -8.73 -32.05 9.22
N THR A 198 -8.40 -30.99 9.91
CA THR A 198 -9.36 -30.20 10.70
C THR A 198 -10.38 -29.48 9.84
N CYS A 199 -9.96 -29.03 8.64
CA CYS A 199 -10.80 -28.31 7.68
C CYS A 199 -11.16 -29.17 6.44
N GLY A 200 -11.31 -30.48 6.62
CA GLY A 200 -11.52 -31.42 5.52
C GLY A 200 -12.74 -31.12 4.63
N SER A 201 -13.88 -30.69 5.21
CA SER A 201 -15.07 -30.33 4.43
C SER A 201 -14.86 -29.07 3.58
N LEU A 202 -14.20 -28.06 4.11
CA LEU A 202 -13.84 -26.84 3.38
C LEU A 202 -12.84 -27.17 2.26
N LEU A 203 -11.82 -27.95 2.57
CA LEU A 203 -10.83 -28.41 1.60
C LEU A 203 -11.49 -29.12 0.41
N THR A 204 -12.37 -30.09 0.70
CA THR A 204 -13.08 -30.86 -0.35
C THR A 204 -13.94 -29.96 -1.23
N LYS A 205 -14.70 -29.03 -0.64
CA LYS A 205 -15.55 -28.11 -1.40
C LYS A 205 -14.73 -27.13 -2.25
N CYS A 206 -13.65 -26.56 -1.71
CA CYS A 206 -12.74 -25.73 -2.50
C CYS A 206 -12.12 -26.52 -3.67
N MET A 207 -11.69 -27.75 -3.42
CA MET A 207 -11.16 -28.63 -4.46
C MET A 207 -12.19 -28.90 -5.58
N GLU A 208 -13.44 -29.19 -5.24
CA GLU A 208 -14.52 -29.38 -6.24
C GLU A 208 -14.70 -28.16 -7.14
N ILE A 209 -14.67 -26.94 -6.55
CA ILE A 209 -14.83 -25.70 -7.30
C ILE A 209 -13.61 -25.43 -8.20
N VAL A 210 -12.40 -25.60 -7.66
CA VAL A 210 -11.16 -25.37 -8.41
C VAL A 210 -11.00 -26.38 -9.55
N VAL A 211 -11.39 -27.64 -9.35
CA VAL A 211 -11.39 -28.66 -10.42
C VAL A 211 -12.29 -28.25 -11.59
N LYS A 212 -13.45 -27.66 -11.32
CA LYS A 212 -14.42 -27.22 -12.33
C LYS A 212 -14.10 -25.84 -12.93
N SER A 213 -13.18 -25.11 -12.35
CA SER A 213 -12.83 -23.75 -12.79
C SER A 213 -11.80 -23.77 -13.93
N ASP A 214 -11.73 -22.66 -14.68
CA ASP A 214 -10.76 -22.43 -15.76
C ASP A 214 -9.40 -21.90 -15.29
N ILE A 215 -9.03 -22.14 -14.01
CA ILE A 215 -7.72 -21.73 -13.48
C ILE A 215 -6.63 -22.55 -14.17
N ASP A 216 -5.64 -21.86 -14.74
CA ASP A 216 -4.51 -22.50 -15.40
C ASP A 216 -3.60 -23.24 -14.40
N ILE A 217 -2.85 -24.21 -14.91
CA ILE A 217 -1.95 -25.04 -14.09
C ILE A 217 -0.84 -24.18 -13.46
N ILE A 218 -0.37 -23.16 -14.16
CA ILE A 218 0.70 -22.29 -13.69
C ILE A 218 0.25 -21.52 -12.45
N ALA A 219 -0.96 -20.96 -12.48
CA ALA A 219 -1.53 -20.28 -11.32
C ALA A 219 -1.70 -21.22 -10.12
N LEU A 220 -2.10 -22.48 -10.37
CA LEU A 220 -2.18 -23.51 -9.33
C LEU A 220 -0.80 -23.86 -8.75
N GLU A 221 0.22 -24.06 -9.60
CA GLU A 221 1.60 -24.37 -9.17
C GLU A 221 2.23 -23.24 -8.35
N LYS A 222 1.88 -21.98 -8.62
CA LYS A 222 2.37 -20.82 -7.87
C LYS A 222 1.62 -20.61 -6.53
N ALA A 223 0.35 -21.02 -6.44
CA ALA A 223 -0.49 -20.77 -5.27
C ALA A 223 -0.56 -21.96 -4.30
N LEU A 224 -0.32 -23.18 -4.76
CA LEU A 224 -0.60 -24.41 -4.01
C LEU A 224 0.61 -25.36 -3.99
N PRO A 225 0.72 -26.23 -2.98
CA PRO A 225 1.70 -27.32 -2.94
C PRO A 225 1.50 -28.30 -4.09
N GLN A 226 2.58 -28.88 -4.58
CA GLN A 226 2.62 -29.83 -5.70
C GLN A 226 1.63 -31.01 -5.56
N ASP A 227 1.46 -31.53 -4.35
CA ASP A 227 0.54 -32.65 -4.09
C ASP A 227 -0.91 -32.28 -4.36
N VAL A 228 -1.32 -31.07 -3.97
CA VAL A 228 -2.66 -30.53 -4.21
C VAL A 228 -2.88 -30.28 -5.68
N VAL A 229 -1.89 -29.67 -6.37
CA VAL A 229 -1.94 -29.45 -7.83
C VAL A 229 -2.10 -30.76 -8.58
N LYS A 230 -1.37 -31.79 -8.18
CA LYS A 230 -1.48 -33.13 -8.78
C LYS A 230 -2.88 -33.70 -8.59
N GLN A 231 -3.45 -33.62 -7.37
CA GLN A 231 -4.82 -34.08 -7.10
C GLN A 231 -5.86 -33.36 -7.96
N ILE A 232 -5.73 -32.03 -8.11
CA ILE A 232 -6.61 -31.23 -8.99
C ILE A 232 -6.48 -31.69 -10.44
N THR A 233 -5.25 -31.85 -10.93
CA THR A 233 -4.98 -32.26 -12.31
C THR A 233 -5.52 -33.67 -12.61
N ASP A 234 -5.32 -34.62 -11.69
CA ASP A 234 -5.82 -35.99 -11.83
C ASP A 234 -7.36 -36.03 -11.77
N SER A 235 -7.97 -35.20 -10.91
CA SER A 235 -9.43 -35.05 -10.85
C SER A 235 -10.00 -34.43 -12.14
N ARG A 236 -9.36 -33.40 -12.70
CA ARG A 236 -9.74 -32.83 -14.01
C ARG A 236 -9.67 -33.85 -15.13
N LYS A 237 -8.61 -34.69 -15.17
CA LYS A 237 -8.46 -35.77 -16.13
C LYS A 237 -9.58 -36.80 -15.98
N SER A 238 -9.90 -37.22 -14.77
CA SER A 238 -10.94 -38.22 -14.49
C SER A 238 -12.34 -37.74 -14.91
N LEU A 239 -12.59 -36.42 -14.82
CA LEU A 239 -13.85 -35.80 -15.24
C LEU A 239 -13.90 -35.45 -16.74
N GLY A 240 -12.82 -35.72 -17.50
CA GLY A 240 -12.76 -35.41 -18.94
C GLY A 240 -12.75 -33.90 -19.23
N LEU A 241 -12.41 -33.06 -18.23
CA LEU A 241 -12.33 -31.61 -18.36
C LEU A 241 -11.02 -31.18 -19.04
N VAL A 242 -10.05 -32.08 -19.10
CA VAL A 242 -8.81 -31.89 -19.85
C VAL A 242 -9.04 -32.30 -21.27
N ARG A 243 -8.93 -31.39 -22.22
CA ARG A 243 -8.93 -31.72 -23.64
C ARG A 243 -7.75 -32.65 -23.92
N LEU A 244 -8.05 -33.87 -24.51
CA LEU A 244 -7.08 -34.96 -24.70
C LEU A 244 -5.96 -34.66 -25.70
N GLU A 245 -5.94 -33.48 -26.31
CA GLU A 245 -4.94 -33.11 -27.31
C GLU A 245 -4.17 -31.86 -26.83
N GLY A 246 -3.04 -32.07 -26.16
CA GLY A 246 -1.89 -31.17 -26.19
C GLY A 246 -1.95 -29.84 -25.42
N ASP A 247 -3.11 -29.32 -25.05
CA ASP A 247 -3.25 -27.91 -24.58
C ASP A 247 -3.08 -27.67 -23.09
N ASP A 248 -3.08 -28.70 -22.24
CA ASP A 248 -3.03 -28.51 -20.79
C ASP A 248 -1.60 -28.50 -20.19
N PHE A 249 -0.62 -28.97 -20.94
CA PHE A 249 0.77 -28.79 -20.53
C PHE A 249 1.39 -27.70 -21.42
N PRO A 250 1.80 -26.58 -20.86
CA PRO A 250 2.48 -25.57 -21.65
C PRO A 250 3.64 -26.22 -22.42
N ASP A 251 3.73 -25.93 -23.71
CA ASP A 251 4.80 -26.42 -24.60
C ASP A 251 6.16 -26.28 -23.89
N LYS A 252 7.06 -27.21 -24.16
CA LYS A 252 8.43 -27.17 -23.57
C LYS A 252 9.07 -25.80 -23.73
N ASN A 253 8.81 -25.12 -24.83
CA ASN A 253 9.34 -23.80 -25.12
C ASN A 253 8.65 -22.72 -24.26
N VAL A 254 7.35 -22.80 -24.00
CA VAL A 254 6.63 -21.93 -23.07
C VAL A 254 7.22 -22.07 -21.66
N LYS A 255 7.45 -23.30 -21.19
CA LYS A 255 8.12 -23.56 -19.89
C LYS A 255 9.55 -22.99 -19.83
N ARG A 256 10.30 -23.05 -20.94
CA ARG A 256 11.64 -22.43 -21.00
C ARG A 256 11.58 -20.91 -20.92
N ILE A 257 10.59 -20.29 -21.59
CA ILE A 257 10.34 -18.85 -21.51
C ILE A 257 9.98 -18.44 -20.08
N HIS A 258 9.07 -19.14 -19.41
CA HIS A 258 8.70 -18.84 -18.03
C HIS A 258 9.86 -19.01 -17.05
N ARG A 259 10.72 -20.03 -17.26
CA ARG A 259 11.94 -20.20 -16.45
C ARG A 259 12.96 -19.08 -16.66
N ALA A 260 13.13 -18.60 -17.88
CA ALA A 260 13.98 -17.44 -18.15
C ALA A 260 13.46 -16.20 -17.41
N LEU A 261 12.15 -15.99 -17.41
CA LEU A 261 11.50 -14.91 -16.65
C LEU A 261 11.64 -15.08 -15.13
N ASP A 262 11.52 -16.30 -14.60
CA ASP A 262 11.74 -16.59 -13.17
C ASP A 262 13.21 -16.39 -12.74
N SER A 263 14.14 -16.47 -13.67
CA SER A 263 15.58 -16.25 -13.42
C SER A 263 16.03 -14.82 -13.73
N ASP A 264 15.09 -13.91 -14.04
CA ASP A 264 15.34 -12.53 -14.45
C ASP A 264 16.31 -12.41 -15.66
N ASP A 265 16.40 -13.46 -16.49
CA ASP A 265 17.33 -13.54 -17.63
C ASP A 265 16.62 -13.16 -18.94
N VAL A 266 16.55 -11.84 -19.18
CA VAL A 266 15.93 -11.27 -20.39
C VAL A 266 16.78 -11.59 -21.65
N GLU A 267 18.09 -11.77 -21.52
CA GLU A 267 18.94 -12.14 -22.64
C GLU A 267 18.68 -13.57 -23.10
N LEU A 268 18.55 -14.52 -22.16
CA LEU A 268 18.13 -15.88 -22.48
C LEU A 268 16.75 -15.87 -23.15
N LEU A 269 15.80 -15.04 -22.66
CA LEU A 269 14.50 -14.89 -23.29
C LEU A 269 14.63 -14.44 -24.75
N ARG A 270 15.46 -13.43 -25.05
CA ARG A 270 15.71 -12.96 -26.42
C ARG A 270 16.30 -14.04 -27.32
N MET A 271 17.19 -14.90 -26.78
CA MET A 271 17.72 -16.04 -27.52
C MET A 271 16.65 -17.08 -27.80
N LEU A 272 15.82 -17.42 -26.80
CA LEU A 272 14.73 -18.40 -26.96
C LEU A 272 13.70 -17.96 -28.01
N LEU A 273 13.38 -16.67 -28.09
CA LEU A 273 12.47 -16.12 -29.11
C LEU A 273 13.07 -16.17 -30.52
N LYS A 274 14.40 -16.19 -30.66
CA LYS A 274 15.05 -16.37 -31.97
C LYS A 274 15.14 -17.84 -32.40
N GLU A 275 15.26 -18.77 -31.44
CA GLU A 275 15.41 -20.19 -31.70
C GLU A 275 14.09 -20.91 -32.01
N ALA A 276 13.00 -20.49 -31.38
CA ALA A 276 11.69 -21.16 -31.47
C ALA A 276 10.67 -20.29 -32.22
N PRO A 277 9.75 -20.88 -33.01
CA PRO A 277 8.69 -20.14 -33.70
C PRO A 277 7.54 -19.77 -32.74
N ILE A 278 7.85 -19.34 -31.52
CA ILE A 278 6.89 -18.96 -30.49
C ILE A 278 7.05 -17.47 -30.19
N THR A 279 5.93 -16.77 -30.18
CA THR A 279 5.88 -15.34 -29.80
C THR A 279 5.72 -15.19 -28.29
N LEU A 280 6.00 -13.99 -27.77
CA LEU A 280 5.72 -13.64 -26.37
C LEU A 280 4.23 -13.76 -26.04
N ASP A 281 3.39 -13.50 -27.03
CA ASP A 281 1.95 -13.56 -26.91
C ASP A 281 1.42 -15.02 -26.85
N ASP A 282 2.02 -15.95 -27.58
CA ASP A 282 1.64 -17.36 -27.55
C ASP A 282 2.01 -18.01 -26.20
N ALA A 283 3.12 -17.55 -25.61
CA ALA A 283 3.55 -17.98 -24.29
C ALA A 283 2.86 -17.23 -23.13
N TYR A 284 1.99 -16.25 -23.41
CA TYR A 284 1.47 -15.32 -22.40
C TYR A 284 2.56 -14.77 -21.49
N ALA A 285 3.76 -14.53 -22.04
CA ALA A 285 4.95 -14.16 -21.31
C ALA A 285 4.78 -12.85 -20.52
N LEU A 286 4.09 -11.86 -21.11
CA LEU A 286 3.80 -10.61 -20.43
C LEU A 286 2.80 -10.80 -19.27
N HIS A 287 1.79 -11.65 -19.43
CA HIS A 287 0.87 -12.00 -18.33
C HIS A 287 1.62 -12.68 -17.18
N TYR A 288 2.53 -13.59 -17.52
CA TYR A 288 3.38 -14.28 -16.55
C TYR A 288 4.29 -13.31 -15.80
N ALA A 289 4.99 -12.44 -16.53
CA ALA A 289 5.89 -11.45 -15.94
C ALA A 289 5.15 -10.49 -15.00
N VAL A 290 4.00 -9.95 -15.44
CA VAL A 290 3.17 -9.06 -14.62
C VAL A 290 2.65 -9.77 -13.37
N ALA A 291 2.30 -11.04 -13.43
CA ALA A 291 1.77 -11.78 -12.29
C ALA A 291 2.85 -12.18 -11.27
N TYR A 292 4.04 -12.60 -11.72
CA TYR A 292 5.00 -13.34 -10.89
C TYR A 292 6.42 -12.77 -10.84
N CYS A 293 6.85 -11.97 -11.85
CA CYS A 293 8.21 -11.43 -11.91
C CYS A 293 8.33 -10.02 -11.31
N ASP A 294 9.54 -9.52 -11.13
CA ASP A 294 9.78 -8.18 -10.64
C ASP A 294 9.34 -7.08 -11.62
N SER A 295 9.01 -5.91 -11.10
CA SER A 295 8.62 -4.76 -11.91
C SER A 295 9.70 -4.35 -12.93
N LYS A 296 10.97 -4.60 -12.63
CA LYS A 296 12.10 -4.36 -13.52
C LYS A 296 12.05 -5.26 -14.76
N VAL A 297 11.93 -6.58 -14.56
CA VAL A 297 11.79 -7.57 -15.66
C VAL A 297 10.57 -7.28 -16.51
N THR A 298 9.45 -6.93 -15.85
CA THR A 298 8.22 -6.53 -16.55
C THR A 298 8.45 -5.30 -17.43
N ALA A 299 9.16 -4.28 -16.94
CA ALA A 299 9.48 -3.09 -17.71
C ALA A 299 10.41 -3.40 -18.91
N GLU A 300 11.45 -4.20 -18.69
CA GLU A 300 12.36 -4.64 -19.76
C GLU A 300 11.61 -5.44 -20.85
N LEU A 301 10.67 -6.30 -20.45
CA LEU A 301 9.84 -7.06 -21.38
C LEU A 301 8.91 -6.14 -22.20
N LEU A 302 8.33 -5.11 -21.56
CA LEU A 302 7.53 -4.08 -22.23
C LEU A 302 8.36 -3.24 -23.21
N ASP A 303 9.63 -2.98 -22.89
CA ASP A 303 10.53 -2.20 -23.74
C ASP A 303 10.97 -2.96 -24.99
N ILE A 304 10.94 -4.30 -24.96
CA ILE A 304 11.13 -5.11 -26.17
C ILE A 304 10.05 -4.84 -27.21
N GLY A 305 8.84 -4.49 -26.80
CA GLY A 305 7.75 -4.05 -27.67
C GLY A 305 7.14 -5.12 -28.59
N LEU A 306 7.40 -6.40 -28.31
CA LEU A 306 6.91 -7.54 -29.12
C LEU A 306 5.65 -8.20 -28.57
N ALA A 307 5.10 -7.72 -27.46
CA ALA A 307 3.91 -8.27 -26.82
C ALA A 307 2.72 -7.30 -26.91
N ASP A 308 1.53 -7.82 -27.17
CA ASP A 308 0.29 -7.04 -27.15
C ASP A 308 -0.18 -6.85 -25.69
N VAL A 309 -0.11 -5.60 -25.21
CA VAL A 309 -0.54 -5.22 -23.85
C VAL A 309 -2.05 -5.34 -23.61
N ASN A 310 -2.87 -5.48 -24.68
CA ASN A 310 -4.32 -5.59 -24.58
C ASN A 310 -4.83 -7.01 -24.82
N ARG A 311 -3.93 -7.97 -25.08
CA ARG A 311 -4.29 -9.37 -25.24
C ARG A 311 -4.92 -9.91 -23.96
N LYS A 312 -6.00 -10.69 -24.11
CA LYS A 312 -6.63 -11.40 -23.00
C LYS A 312 -6.07 -12.81 -22.90
N ASN A 313 -5.80 -13.25 -21.69
CA ASN A 313 -5.47 -14.65 -21.45
C ASN A 313 -6.73 -15.54 -21.54
N PRO A 314 -6.61 -16.87 -21.48
CA PRO A 314 -7.77 -17.79 -21.54
C PRO A 314 -8.85 -17.52 -20.48
N ARG A 315 -8.48 -16.91 -19.33
CA ARG A 315 -9.40 -16.48 -18.27
C ARG A 315 -10.08 -15.13 -18.53
N GLY A 316 -9.80 -14.47 -19.67
CA GLY A 316 -10.33 -13.16 -20.02
C GLY A 316 -9.65 -11.97 -19.33
N TYR A 317 -8.51 -12.16 -18.67
CA TYR A 317 -7.73 -11.08 -18.05
C TYR A 317 -6.74 -10.48 -19.03
N THR A 318 -6.66 -9.15 -19.10
CA THR A 318 -5.52 -8.44 -19.69
C THR A 318 -4.39 -8.32 -18.67
N VAL A 319 -3.22 -7.94 -19.13
CA VAL A 319 -2.08 -7.68 -18.23
C VAL A 319 -2.37 -6.57 -17.21
N LEU A 320 -3.21 -5.59 -17.56
CA LEU A 320 -3.63 -4.52 -16.64
C LEU A 320 -4.51 -5.05 -15.49
N HIS A 321 -5.37 -6.03 -15.75
CA HIS A 321 -6.14 -6.71 -14.70
C HIS A 321 -5.21 -7.46 -13.73
N LEU A 322 -4.18 -8.14 -14.23
CA LEU A 322 -3.21 -8.84 -13.38
C LEU A 322 -2.35 -7.87 -12.57
N ALA A 323 -1.98 -6.72 -13.15
CA ALA A 323 -1.28 -5.67 -12.41
C ALA A 323 -2.13 -5.09 -11.28
N ALA A 324 -3.45 -4.93 -11.50
CA ALA A 324 -4.39 -4.52 -10.46
C ALA A 324 -4.52 -5.57 -9.35
N ILE A 325 -4.57 -6.87 -9.69
CA ILE A 325 -4.57 -7.98 -8.72
C ILE A 325 -3.29 -7.99 -7.90
N ARG A 326 -2.15 -7.74 -8.52
CA ARG A 326 -0.84 -7.67 -7.86
C ARG A 326 -0.68 -6.44 -6.95
N ARG A 327 -1.49 -5.39 -7.16
CA ARG A 327 -1.41 -4.11 -6.43
C ARG A 327 -0.04 -3.43 -6.57
N ASP A 328 0.53 -3.44 -7.77
CA ASP A 328 1.82 -2.79 -8.06
C ASP A 328 1.60 -1.55 -8.94
N PRO A 329 1.68 -0.32 -8.36
CA PRO A 329 1.44 0.90 -9.08
C PRO A 329 2.48 1.15 -10.18
N LYS A 330 3.72 0.67 -10.04
CA LYS A 330 4.78 0.83 -11.04
C LYS A 330 4.44 0.07 -12.32
N ILE A 331 3.99 -1.18 -12.17
CA ILE A 331 3.58 -2.01 -13.31
C ILE A 331 2.34 -1.42 -13.99
N ILE A 332 1.34 -0.99 -13.22
CA ILE A 332 0.12 -0.34 -13.77
C ILE A 332 0.50 0.84 -14.64
N VAL A 333 1.37 1.70 -14.13
CA VAL A 333 1.85 2.88 -14.88
C VAL A 333 2.58 2.48 -16.16
N SER A 334 3.53 1.54 -16.08
CA SER A 334 4.29 1.08 -17.25
C SER A 334 3.35 0.54 -18.33
N LEU A 335 2.33 -0.22 -17.95
CA LEU A 335 1.33 -0.77 -18.87
C LEU A 335 0.48 0.33 -19.52
N LEU A 336 -0.01 1.29 -18.74
CA LEU A 336 -0.79 2.42 -19.24
C LEU A 336 0.02 3.27 -20.22
N THR A 337 1.31 3.49 -19.93
CA THR A 337 2.24 4.21 -20.82
C THR A 337 2.43 3.50 -22.16
N LYS A 338 2.40 2.16 -22.16
CA LYS A 338 2.50 1.32 -23.36
C LYS A 338 1.16 1.09 -24.07
N GLY A 339 0.09 1.79 -23.66
CA GLY A 339 -1.21 1.79 -24.33
C GLY A 339 -2.18 0.71 -23.84
N ALA A 340 -2.02 0.20 -22.62
CA ALA A 340 -3.02 -0.66 -22.01
C ALA A 340 -4.34 0.08 -21.81
N ARG A 341 -5.46 -0.55 -22.17
CA ARG A 341 -6.80 0.04 -22.10
C ARG A 341 -7.42 -0.20 -20.71
N PRO A 342 -7.69 0.86 -19.91
CA PRO A 342 -8.26 0.70 -18.57
C PRO A 342 -9.72 0.25 -18.58
N THR A 343 -10.45 0.49 -19.68
CA THR A 343 -11.88 0.17 -19.83
C THR A 343 -12.16 -1.28 -20.21
N GLU A 344 -11.14 -2.07 -20.55
CA GLU A 344 -11.30 -3.48 -20.85
C GLU A 344 -11.90 -4.23 -19.67
N ARG A 345 -12.77 -5.21 -19.97
CA ARG A 345 -13.48 -6.00 -18.96
C ARG A 345 -13.06 -7.47 -19.01
N THR A 346 -12.97 -8.08 -17.84
CA THR A 346 -12.81 -9.52 -17.66
C THR A 346 -14.07 -10.28 -18.11
N SER A 347 -14.01 -11.60 -18.13
CA SER A 347 -15.19 -12.47 -18.33
C SER A 347 -16.32 -12.18 -17.33
N ASP A 348 -15.98 -11.78 -16.10
CA ASP A 348 -16.93 -11.40 -15.04
C ASP A 348 -17.45 -9.96 -15.18
N GLY A 349 -17.12 -9.27 -16.27
CA GLY A 349 -17.55 -7.90 -16.56
C GLY A 349 -16.85 -6.80 -15.75
N ARG A 350 -15.76 -7.10 -15.03
CA ARG A 350 -15.00 -6.15 -14.19
C ARG A 350 -13.84 -5.54 -14.94
N ASN A 351 -13.61 -4.26 -14.76
CA ASN A 351 -12.40 -3.56 -15.22
C ASN A 351 -11.29 -3.60 -14.15
N ALA A 352 -10.09 -3.15 -14.51
CA ALA A 352 -8.93 -3.13 -13.61
C ALA A 352 -9.17 -2.27 -12.35
N LEU A 353 -9.89 -1.14 -12.48
CA LEU A 353 -10.25 -0.26 -11.37
C LEU A 353 -11.16 -0.97 -10.35
N GLN A 354 -12.23 -1.63 -10.83
CA GLN A 354 -13.13 -2.38 -9.97
C GLN A 354 -12.43 -3.52 -9.24
N ILE A 355 -11.49 -4.21 -9.91
CA ILE A 355 -10.65 -5.23 -9.29
C ILE A 355 -9.80 -4.61 -8.18
N SER A 356 -9.10 -3.51 -8.45
CA SER A 356 -8.27 -2.84 -7.45
C SER A 356 -9.08 -2.37 -6.23
N LYS A 357 -10.27 -1.77 -6.45
CA LYS A 357 -11.20 -1.37 -5.37
C LYS A 357 -11.68 -2.56 -4.53
N ARG A 358 -11.97 -3.70 -5.14
CA ARG A 358 -12.43 -4.91 -4.43
C ARG A 358 -11.35 -5.59 -3.59
N LEU A 359 -10.09 -5.40 -3.96
CA LEU A 359 -8.94 -5.91 -3.22
C LEU A 359 -8.52 -5.00 -2.07
N THR A 360 -8.94 -3.74 -2.07
CA THR A 360 -8.55 -2.74 -1.06
C THR A 360 -9.62 -2.63 0.01
N LYS A 361 -9.21 -2.65 1.28
CA LYS A 361 -10.11 -2.44 2.41
C LYS A 361 -10.63 -1.00 2.41
N PHE A 362 -11.90 -0.81 2.73
CA PHE A 362 -12.51 0.50 2.86
C PHE A 362 -11.73 1.41 3.82
N VAL A 363 -11.34 0.88 4.97
CA VAL A 363 -10.57 1.64 5.98
C VAL A 363 -9.21 2.11 5.44
N ASP A 364 -8.53 1.29 4.65
CA ASP A 364 -7.21 1.62 4.09
C ASP A 364 -7.31 2.64 2.95
N TYR A 365 -8.42 2.62 2.20
CA TYR A 365 -8.68 3.59 1.14
C TYR A 365 -9.00 4.98 1.68
N TYR A 366 -9.84 5.08 2.70
CA TYR A 366 -10.30 6.34 3.28
C TYR A 366 -9.43 6.85 4.44
N ARG A 367 -8.39 6.12 4.85
CA ARG A 367 -7.49 6.58 5.91
C ARG A 367 -6.83 7.89 5.49
N PRO A 368 -6.90 8.95 6.33
CA PRO A 368 -6.19 10.20 6.05
C PRO A 368 -4.68 9.91 5.95
N THR A 369 -4.07 10.41 4.90
CA THR A 369 -2.62 10.31 4.73
C THR A 369 -1.99 11.29 5.72
N GLU A 370 -1.24 10.79 6.69
CA GLU A 370 -0.44 11.65 7.57
C GLU A 370 0.54 12.45 6.71
N GLU A 371 0.67 13.75 6.98
CA GLU A 371 1.57 14.64 6.24
C GLU A 371 2.98 14.03 6.19
N GLY A 372 3.47 13.78 4.99
CA GLY A 372 4.82 13.26 4.76
C GLY A 372 4.95 11.75 4.60
N MET A 373 3.89 10.95 4.77
CA MET A 373 3.91 9.52 4.46
C MET A 373 3.43 9.26 3.03
N ALA A 374 4.10 8.34 2.33
CA ALA A 374 3.68 7.90 1.01
C ALA A 374 2.27 7.30 1.09
N SER A 375 1.42 7.58 0.11
CA SER A 375 0.08 6.98 -0.01
C SER A 375 0.20 5.45 0.01
N PRO A 376 -0.66 4.72 0.71
CA PRO A 376 -0.67 3.26 0.63
C PRO A 376 -0.70 2.81 -0.82
N LYS A 377 0.08 1.78 -1.16
CA LYS A 377 0.19 1.28 -2.55
C LYS A 377 -1.16 1.00 -3.20
N ASP A 378 -2.08 0.43 -2.43
CA ASP A 378 -3.41 0.06 -2.91
C ASP A 378 -4.22 1.29 -3.32
N ARG A 379 -4.19 2.35 -2.50
CA ARG A 379 -4.84 3.62 -2.82
C ARG A 379 -4.26 4.25 -4.08
N LEU A 380 -2.93 4.23 -4.22
CA LEU A 380 -2.23 4.76 -5.39
C LEU A 380 -2.65 4.01 -6.66
N CYS A 381 -2.79 2.67 -6.61
CA CYS A 381 -3.28 1.88 -7.74
C CYS A 381 -4.69 2.32 -8.17
N ILE A 382 -5.59 2.53 -7.22
CA ILE A 382 -6.95 2.99 -7.50
C ILE A 382 -6.94 4.38 -8.14
N GLU A 383 -6.19 5.32 -7.56
CA GLU A 383 -6.10 6.69 -8.06
C GLU A 383 -5.54 6.75 -9.50
N ILE A 384 -4.50 5.95 -9.82
CA ILE A 384 -3.93 5.87 -11.16
C ILE A 384 -4.97 5.34 -12.15
N LEU A 385 -5.68 4.25 -11.81
CA LEU A 385 -6.67 3.64 -12.68
C LEU A 385 -7.90 4.54 -12.88
N GLU A 386 -8.37 5.26 -11.84
CA GLU A 386 -9.44 6.24 -11.99
C GLU A 386 -9.09 7.37 -12.95
N GLN A 387 -7.85 7.85 -12.87
CA GLN A 387 -7.37 8.88 -13.78
C GLN A 387 -7.28 8.38 -15.23
N ALA A 388 -6.78 7.14 -15.40
CA ALA A 388 -6.69 6.52 -16.71
C ALA A 388 -8.08 6.32 -17.36
N GLU A 389 -9.10 5.96 -16.59
CA GLU A 389 -10.48 5.82 -17.08
C GLU A 389 -11.11 7.15 -17.49
N ARG A 390 -10.81 8.24 -16.80
CA ARG A 390 -11.35 9.57 -17.12
C ARG A 390 -10.82 10.14 -18.45
N ARG A 391 -9.87 9.46 -19.10
CA ARG A 391 -9.29 9.83 -20.40
C ARG A 391 -8.77 11.27 -20.47
N ASP A 392 -8.23 11.79 -19.37
CA ASP A 392 -7.58 13.08 -19.37
C ASP A 392 -6.07 12.89 -19.67
N PRO A 393 -5.59 13.21 -20.89
CA PRO A 393 -4.20 12.96 -21.27
C PRO A 393 -3.21 13.74 -20.41
N LEU A 394 -3.58 14.92 -19.91
CA LEU A 394 -2.73 15.72 -19.04
C LEU A 394 -2.60 15.11 -17.64
N LEU A 395 -3.69 14.55 -17.13
CA LEU A 395 -3.71 13.91 -15.82
C LEU A 395 -3.08 12.51 -15.84
N SER A 396 -3.19 11.78 -16.97
CA SER A 396 -2.52 10.47 -17.11
C SER A 396 -0.99 10.63 -17.12
N GLU A 397 -0.47 11.60 -17.85
CA GLU A 397 0.98 11.92 -17.89
C GLU A 397 1.50 12.33 -16.50
N ALA A 398 0.72 13.13 -15.79
CA ALA A 398 1.02 13.57 -14.45
C ALA A 398 0.97 12.42 -13.42
N SER A 399 0.00 11.50 -13.53
CA SER A 399 -0.10 10.29 -12.70
C SER A 399 1.02 9.30 -12.95
N VAL A 400 1.35 9.10 -14.23
CA VAL A 400 2.48 8.28 -14.65
C VAL A 400 3.76 8.83 -14.03
N SER A 401 3.99 10.14 -14.14
CA SER A 401 5.12 10.83 -13.53
C SER A 401 5.15 10.65 -12.00
N LEU A 402 4.00 10.70 -11.34
CA LEU A 402 3.91 10.58 -9.87
C LEU A 402 4.12 9.15 -9.37
N ALA A 403 3.63 8.14 -10.08
CA ALA A 403 3.79 6.73 -9.68
C ALA A 403 5.20 6.20 -9.96
N MET A 404 5.83 6.65 -11.06
CA MET A 404 7.23 6.35 -11.36
C MET A 404 8.22 7.14 -10.49
N ALA A 405 7.79 8.30 -9.99
CA ALA A 405 8.62 9.28 -9.31
C ALA A 405 8.28 9.46 -7.82
N GLY A 406 7.64 8.50 -7.16
CA GLY A 406 7.22 8.67 -5.77
C GLY A 406 8.32 9.23 -4.86
N ASP A 407 9.55 8.73 -4.96
CA ASP A 407 10.73 9.31 -4.31
C ASP A 407 11.43 10.36 -5.20
N ASP A 408 11.44 10.18 -6.53
CA ASP A 408 12.09 11.08 -7.48
C ASP A 408 11.33 12.42 -7.64
N LEU A 409 9.99 12.42 -7.64
CA LEU A 409 9.22 13.66 -7.75
C LEU A 409 9.36 14.52 -6.51
N ARG A 410 9.33 13.88 -5.34
CA ARG A 410 9.55 14.56 -4.08
C ARG A 410 10.98 15.12 -4.00
N SER A 411 11.97 14.31 -4.37
CA SER A 411 13.37 14.74 -4.45
C SER A 411 13.54 15.89 -5.45
N LYS A 412 12.88 15.81 -6.61
CA LYS A 412 12.93 16.85 -7.65
C LYS A 412 12.22 18.13 -7.22
N LEU A 413 11.08 18.01 -6.52
CA LEU A 413 10.38 19.16 -5.96
C LEU A 413 11.22 19.85 -4.88
N VAL A 414 11.77 19.07 -3.92
CA VAL A 414 12.67 19.56 -2.87
C VAL A 414 13.91 20.23 -3.48
N TYR A 415 14.50 19.61 -4.51
CA TYR A 415 15.65 20.19 -5.22
C TYR A 415 15.31 21.55 -5.85
N LEU A 416 14.18 21.65 -6.57
CA LEU A 416 13.75 22.91 -7.19
C LEU A 416 13.38 23.97 -6.15
N GLU A 417 12.69 23.59 -5.08
CA GLU A 417 12.35 24.49 -3.99
C GLU A 417 13.60 25.02 -3.27
N THR A 418 14.55 24.15 -2.97
CA THR A 418 15.85 24.56 -2.36
C THR A 418 16.60 25.50 -3.28
N ARG A 419 16.62 25.19 -4.59
CA ARG A 419 17.27 26.05 -5.59
C ARG A 419 16.65 27.44 -5.69
N VAL A 420 15.32 27.52 -5.73
CA VAL A 420 14.59 28.80 -5.77
C VAL A 420 14.75 29.56 -4.45
N PHE A 421 14.75 28.85 -3.31
CA PHE A 421 15.03 29.44 -2.00
C PHE A 421 16.42 30.05 -1.93
N LEU A 422 17.45 29.35 -2.40
CA LEU A 422 18.82 29.88 -2.48
C LEU A 422 18.89 31.10 -3.39
N ALA A 423 18.21 31.07 -4.54
CA ALA A 423 18.15 32.23 -5.42
C ALA A 423 17.45 33.42 -4.75
N LYS A 424 16.35 33.21 -4.00
CA LYS A 424 15.69 34.25 -3.21
C LYS A 424 16.57 34.83 -2.11
N LEU A 425 17.33 33.98 -1.43
CA LEU A 425 18.23 34.40 -0.35
C LEU A 425 19.39 35.26 -0.88
N LEU A 426 19.92 34.88 -2.04
CA LEU A 426 21.12 35.48 -2.61
C LEU A 426 20.80 36.63 -3.59
N PHE A 427 19.65 36.57 -4.28
CA PHE A 427 19.18 37.54 -5.29
C PHE A 427 17.68 37.82 -5.15
N PRO A 428 17.23 38.49 -4.09
CA PRO A 428 15.79 38.63 -3.81
C PRO A 428 15.02 39.37 -4.90
N THR A 429 15.62 40.36 -5.57
CA THR A 429 14.96 41.15 -6.60
C THR A 429 14.80 40.39 -7.91
N GLU A 430 15.85 39.71 -8.36
CA GLU A 430 15.89 38.94 -9.62
C GLU A 430 15.07 37.67 -9.51
N ALA A 431 15.15 36.97 -8.38
CA ALA A 431 14.34 35.80 -8.10
C ALA A 431 12.84 36.15 -8.07
N LYS A 432 12.47 37.30 -7.51
CA LYS A 432 11.10 37.78 -7.51
C LYS A 432 10.59 38.03 -8.93
N VAL A 433 11.36 38.73 -9.78
CA VAL A 433 10.99 38.98 -11.19
C VAL A 433 10.83 37.65 -11.96
N ALA A 434 11.75 36.70 -11.79
CA ALA A 434 11.63 35.39 -12.45
C ALA A 434 10.40 34.60 -11.97
N MET A 435 10.04 34.71 -10.71
CA MET A 435 8.85 34.07 -10.14
C MET A 435 7.55 34.72 -10.63
N ASP A 436 7.50 36.05 -10.71
CA ASP A 436 6.35 36.79 -11.25
C ASP A 436 6.10 36.43 -12.72
N ILE A 437 7.16 36.33 -13.53
CA ILE A 437 7.06 35.86 -14.92
C ILE A 437 6.58 34.41 -15.00
N ALA A 438 6.99 33.56 -14.06
CA ALA A 438 6.61 32.16 -14.02
C ALA A 438 5.21 31.94 -13.42
N GLN A 439 4.53 32.98 -12.93
CA GLN A 439 3.23 32.92 -12.25
C GLN A 439 3.27 32.05 -10.98
N VAL A 440 4.36 32.11 -10.24
CA VAL A 440 4.45 31.49 -8.91
C VAL A 440 3.89 32.49 -7.90
N ASP A 441 2.74 32.21 -7.33
CA ASP A 441 2.12 33.07 -6.31
C ASP A 441 3.05 33.23 -5.10
N ASP A 442 3.34 34.48 -4.74
CA ASP A 442 4.14 34.86 -3.58
C ASP A 442 3.49 34.44 -2.24
N THR A 443 2.17 34.11 -2.28
CA THR A 443 1.38 33.72 -1.11
C THR A 443 1.51 32.25 -0.74
N SER A 444 2.00 31.39 -1.61
CA SER A 444 2.39 30.05 -1.19
C SER A 444 3.72 30.17 -0.46
N GLU A 445 3.64 30.38 0.86
CA GLU A 445 4.78 30.26 1.74
C GLU A 445 5.55 28.99 1.37
N LEU A 446 6.79 29.14 0.96
CA LEU A 446 7.77 28.07 0.93
C LEU A 446 7.93 27.55 2.36
N GLN A 447 6.98 26.76 2.81
CA GLN A 447 7.12 26.03 4.05
C GLN A 447 8.16 24.95 3.77
N LEU A 448 9.39 25.27 4.12
CA LEU A 448 10.45 24.29 4.26
C LEU A 448 9.90 23.09 5.02
N SER A 449 10.15 21.91 4.48
CA SER A 449 9.76 20.60 5.03
C SER A 449 9.85 20.54 6.56
N PRO A 450 9.01 19.77 7.24
CA PRO A 450 8.87 19.73 8.70
C PRO A 450 10.14 19.41 9.48
N THR A 451 11.23 19.02 8.85
CA THR A 451 12.54 18.86 9.48
C THR A 451 13.15 20.17 9.97
N PHE A 452 12.65 21.33 9.51
CA PHE A 452 13.14 22.65 9.92
C PHE A 452 12.23 23.41 10.90
N LYS A 453 11.05 22.87 11.24
CA LYS A 453 10.13 23.50 12.21
C LYS A 453 10.08 22.72 13.51
N LEU A 454 11.13 22.83 14.34
CA LEU A 454 11.00 22.41 15.74
C LEU A 454 10.60 23.55 16.70
N THR A 455 10.38 24.77 16.23
CA THR A 455 10.01 25.88 17.11
C THR A 455 9.19 26.97 16.45
N GLN A 456 7.94 26.66 16.04
CA GLN A 456 6.86 27.66 16.07
C GLN A 456 5.51 27.00 15.80
N ARG A 457 4.89 26.56 16.88
CA ARG A 457 3.48 26.24 16.98
C ARG A 457 2.75 27.58 17.15
N ASN A 458 1.98 27.97 16.15
CA ASN A 458 0.69 28.64 16.23
C ASN A 458 0.42 29.44 14.95
N GLN A 459 -0.71 29.12 14.37
CA GLN A 459 -1.42 29.66 13.20
C GLN A 459 -1.20 28.87 11.90
N SER A 460 -1.79 27.66 11.86
CA SER A 460 -2.18 27.02 10.62
C SER A 460 -3.53 27.55 10.20
N ALA A 461 -3.62 28.20 9.06
CA ALA A 461 -4.88 28.21 8.31
C ALA A 461 -5.29 26.74 8.14
N ALA A 462 -6.46 26.39 8.67
CA ALA A 462 -7.03 25.05 8.55
C ALA A 462 -7.19 24.74 7.06
N MET A 463 -6.26 23.99 6.49
CA MET A 463 -6.49 23.30 5.22
C MET A 463 -7.63 22.33 5.46
N ASP A 464 -8.71 22.49 4.70
CA ASP A 464 -9.87 21.64 4.78
C ASP A 464 -9.46 20.24 4.32
N LEU A 465 -9.31 19.32 5.27
CA LEU A 465 -8.90 17.93 5.06
C LEU A 465 -9.91 17.11 4.22
N ASN A 466 -11.00 17.74 3.81
CA ASN A 466 -12.00 17.21 2.88
C ASN A 466 -11.66 17.45 1.40
N ASP A 467 -10.63 18.22 1.09
CA ASP A 467 -10.20 18.35 -0.29
C ASP A 467 -9.58 17.01 -0.77
N ALA A 468 -10.19 16.47 -1.81
CA ALA A 468 -9.80 15.19 -2.40
C ALA A 468 -8.28 15.16 -2.66
N PRO A 469 -7.60 14.01 -2.46
CA PRO A 469 -6.16 13.82 -2.73
C PRO A 469 -5.71 14.32 -4.10
N PHE A 470 -6.65 14.45 -5.00
CA PHE A 470 -6.52 14.94 -6.36
C PHE A 470 -6.18 16.43 -6.45
N LYS A 471 -6.78 17.29 -5.64
CA LYS A 471 -6.47 18.74 -5.65
C LYS A 471 -5.07 19.02 -5.13
N LEU A 472 -4.66 18.33 -4.05
CA LEU A 472 -3.30 18.39 -3.53
C LEU A 472 -2.25 17.99 -4.57
N LYS A 473 -2.58 17.02 -5.40
CA LYS A 473 -1.73 16.49 -6.47
C LYS A 473 -1.60 17.46 -7.63
N GLU A 474 -2.70 18.09 -8.01
CA GLU A 474 -2.76 19.11 -9.05
C GLU A 474 -1.98 20.38 -8.64
N GLU A 475 -2.10 20.79 -7.37
CA GLU A 475 -1.32 21.88 -6.79
C GLU A 475 0.18 21.58 -6.78
N HIS A 476 0.60 20.38 -6.37
CA HIS A 476 2.02 19.98 -6.39
C HIS A 476 2.59 19.97 -7.82
N LEU A 477 1.82 19.54 -8.80
CA LEU A 477 2.25 19.54 -10.19
C LEU A 477 2.28 20.93 -10.80
N ALA A 478 1.30 21.77 -10.50
CA ALA A 478 1.30 23.19 -10.90
C ALA A 478 2.53 23.89 -10.30
N ARG A 479 2.82 23.63 -9.03
CA ARG A 479 4.00 24.16 -8.34
C ARG A 479 5.31 23.66 -8.96
N LEU A 480 5.42 22.38 -9.29
CA LEU A 480 6.59 21.83 -9.97
C LEU A 480 6.82 22.49 -11.34
N ARG A 481 5.74 22.68 -12.13
CA ARG A 481 5.83 23.36 -13.44
C ARG A 481 6.28 24.81 -13.30
N ALA A 482 5.72 25.53 -12.33
CA ALA A 482 6.08 26.91 -12.06
C ALA A 482 7.55 27.04 -11.60
N LEU A 483 8.00 26.18 -10.69
CA LEU A 483 9.39 26.15 -10.24
C LEU A 483 10.35 25.75 -11.36
N SER A 484 10.01 24.76 -12.18
CA SER A 484 10.81 24.38 -13.36
C SER A 484 10.94 25.54 -14.33
N LYS A 485 9.84 26.23 -14.62
CA LYS A 485 9.84 27.42 -15.49
C LYS A 485 10.69 28.56 -14.91
N THR A 486 10.63 28.78 -13.60
CA THR A 486 11.47 29.75 -12.92
C THR A 486 12.96 29.42 -13.07
N VAL A 487 13.33 28.16 -12.88
CA VAL A 487 14.72 27.69 -13.05
C VAL A 487 15.17 27.79 -14.51
N GLU A 488 14.31 27.49 -15.49
CA GLU A 488 14.63 27.66 -16.92
C GLU A 488 14.85 29.13 -17.30
N LEU A 489 14.00 30.02 -16.80
CA LEU A 489 14.17 31.46 -16.97
C LEU A 489 15.48 31.93 -16.33
N GLY A 490 15.79 31.48 -15.12
CA GLY A 490 17.07 31.75 -14.45
C GLY A 490 18.26 31.28 -15.27
N LYS A 491 18.22 30.06 -15.83
CA LYS A 491 19.29 29.54 -16.72
C LYS A 491 19.45 30.35 -18.01
N ARG A 492 18.34 30.84 -18.55
CA ARG A 492 18.34 31.59 -19.82
C ARG A 492 18.89 33.02 -19.65
N PHE A 493 18.49 33.72 -18.60
CA PHE A 493 18.86 35.11 -18.38
C PHE A 493 20.12 35.28 -17.54
N PHE A 494 20.44 34.32 -16.69
CA PHE A 494 21.58 34.34 -15.76
C PHE A 494 22.31 32.98 -15.76
N PRO A 495 22.96 32.60 -16.88
CA PRO A 495 23.57 31.28 -17.02
C PRO A 495 24.72 31.03 -16.04
N ARG A 496 25.55 32.06 -15.76
CA ARG A 496 26.69 31.95 -14.83
C ARG A 496 26.25 31.89 -13.37
N CYS A 497 25.28 32.71 -12.99
CA CYS A 497 24.63 32.60 -11.67
C CYS A 497 24.01 31.21 -11.48
N SER A 498 23.37 30.68 -12.53
CA SER A 498 22.77 29.36 -12.51
C SER A 498 23.82 28.25 -12.37
N ALA A 499 25.02 28.40 -12.96
CA ALA A 499 26.13 27.46 -12.80
C ALA A 499 26.70 27.50 -11.37
N VAL A 500 26.85 28.68 -10.77
CA VAL A 500 27.28 28.81 -9.37
C VAL A 500 26.27 28.18 -8.41
N LEU A 501 24.96 28.39 -8.62
CA LEU A 501 23.90 27.75 -7.83
C LEU A 501 23.94 26.21 -7.99
N ASN A 502 24.22 25.67 -9.17
CA ASN A 502 24.40 24.22 -9.34
C ASN A 502 25.58 23.72 -8.51
N ASN A 503 26.73 24.38 -8.58
CA ASN A 503 27.91 23.97 -7.81
C ASN A 503 27.66 24.00 -6.29
N ILE A 504 26.83 24.93 -5.80
CA ILE A 504 26.42 24.98 -4.39
C ILE A 504 25.49 23.80 -4.07
N MET A 505 24.58 23.45 -4.98
CA MET A 505 23.63 22.35 -4.78
C MET A 505 24.27 20.97 -4.88
N ASP A 506 25.27 20.81 -5.76
CA ASP A 506 25.95 19.52 -6.03
C ASP A 506 27.14 19.28 -5.06
N GLY A 507 27.56 20.29 -4.29
CA GLY A 507 28.64 20.21 -3.31
C GLY A 507 28.14 20.22 -1.86
N ASP A 508 29.08 20.19 -0.92
CA ASP A 508 28.82 20.30 0.54
C ASP A 508 28.21 21.65 0.99
N GLY A 509 27.91 22.54 0.05
CA GLY A 509 27.37 23.88 0.32
C GLY A 509 26.01 23.87 1.00
N LEU A 510 25.20 22.83 0.79
CA LEU A 510 23.91 22.64 1.47
C LEU A 510 24.08 22.32 2.97
N SER A 511 25.11 21.55 3.33
CA SER A 511 25.42 21.24 4.72
C SER A 511 25.86 22.49 5.49
N VAL A 512 26.65 23.36 4.84
CA VAL A 512 27.11 24.64 5.39
C VAL A 512 25.94 25.60 5.67
N LEU A 513 24.95 25.64 4.76
CA LEU A 513 23.75 26.46 4.95
C LEU A 513 22.78 25.89 6.01
N ALA A 514 22.73 24.58 6.17
CA ALA A 514 21.95 23.91 7.22
C ALA A 514 22.55 24.15 8.62
N HIS A 515 23.88 24.22 8.73
CA HIS A 515 24.59 24.50 9.98
C HIS A 515 24.53 25.97 10.40
N LEU A 516 24.27 26.93 9.50
CA LEU A 516 24.06 28.35 9.83
C LEU A 516 22.83 28.61 10.74
N ILE A 517 21.96 27.62 10.92
CA ILE A 517 20.72 27.76 11.71
C ILE A 517 20.85 27.13 13.11
N HIS A 518 21.85 26.32 13.35
CA HIS A 518 22.12 25.64 14.62
C HIS A 518 23.61 25.52 14.79
N GLU A 519 24.28 26.42 15.61
CA GLU A 519 25.36 26.01 16.50
C GLU A 519 26.36 27.06 16.93
N THR A 520 27.30 26.69 17.78
CA THR A 520 28.26 27.33 18.62
C THR A 520 29.20 28.35 17.96
N SER A 521 29.70 29.26 18.77
CA SER A 521 30.35 30.53 18.39
C SER A 521 31.59 30.44 17.47
N GLU A 522 32.34 29.33 17.50
CA GLU A 522 33.56 29.20 16.68
C GLU A 522 33.28 28.66 15.26
N GLU A 523 32.25 27.85 15.09
CA GLU A 523 31.79 27.36 13.76
C GLU A 523 31.02 28.44 12.99
N GLN A 524 30.43 29.42 13.68
CA GLN A 524 29.74 30.55 13.06
C GLN A 524 30.70 31.47 12.28
N GLU A 525 31.92 31.71 12.74
CA GLU A 525 32.89 32.54 12.01
C GLU A 525 33.35 31.89 10.70
N LEU A 526 33.62 30.59 10.71
CA LEU A 526 34.03 29.83 9.49
C LEU A 526 32.90 29.77 8.46
N ASN A 527 31.68 29.53 8.91
CA ASN A 527 30.50 29.47 8.08
C ASN A 527 30.09 30.82 7.51
N THR A 528 30.31 31.90 8.26
CA THR A 528 30.07 33.28 7.81
C THR A 528 31.06 33.67 6.71
N GLN A 529 32.33 33.31 6.85
CA GLN A 529 33.37 33.56 5.86
C GLN A 529 33.08 32.82 4.55
N ARG A 530 32.61 31.59 4.65
CA ARG A 530 32.25 30.77 3.46
C ARG A 530 30.97 31.28 2.77
N LEU A 531 30.01 31.82 3.54
CA LEU A 531 28.84 32.50 3.00
C LEU A 531 29.23 33.78 2.21
N GLU A 532 30.16 34.56 2.75
CA GLU A 532 30.70 35.76 2.08
C GLU A 532 31.42 35.38 0.77
N GLU A 533 32.19 34.30 0.76
CA GLU A 533 32.86 33.79 -0.45
C GLU A 533 31.85 33.41 -1.52
N LEU A 534 30.79 32.69 -1.13
CA LEU A 534 29.70 32.31 -2.04
C LEU A 534 28.94 33.52 -2.56
N GLN A 535 28.65 34.51 -1.71
CA GLN A 535 28.02 35.77 -2.11
C GLN A 535 28.89 36.56 -3.08
N ASN A 536 30.21 36.58 -2.87
CA ASN A 536 31.14 37.28 -3.74
C ASN A 536 31.27 36.57 -5.12
N ALA A 537 31.32 35.25 -5.13
CA ALA A 537 31.33 34.47 -6.35
C ALA A 537 30.04 34.69 -7.19
N LEU A 538 28.90 34.76 -6.52
CA LEU A 538 27.62 35.06 -7.13
C LEU A 538 27.49 36.50 -7.62
N LYS A 539 27.94 37.48 -6.87
CA LYS A 539 27.99 38.90 -7.31
C LYS A 539 28.83 39.05 -8.56
N LYS A 540 29.96 38.34 -8.64
CA LYS A 540 30.82 38.33 -9.83
C LYS A 540 30.11 37.71 -11.04
N ALA A 541 29.50 36.54 -10.86
CA ALA A 541 28.74 35.87 -11.90
C ALA A 541 27.56 36.75 -12.42
N TYR A 542 26.88 37.45 -11.52
CA TYR A 542 25.79 38.35 -11.86
C TYR A 542 26.27 39.57 -12.69
N SER A 543 27.40 40.19 -12.31
CA SER A 543 27.98 41.30 -13.08
C SER A 543 28.31 40.87 -14.51
N GLU A 544 28.88 39.69 -14.64
CA GLU A 544 29.27 39.10 -15.93
C GLU A 544 28.04 38.74 -16.79
N ASP A 545 26.98 38.16 -16.19
CA ASP A 545 25.71 37.87 -16.89
C ASP A 545 25.01 39.17 -17.35
N LYS A 546 25.06 40.23 -16.51
CA LYS A 546 24.48 41.53 -16.83
C LYS A 546 25.21 42.23 -17.96
N GLU A 547 26.55 42.22 -17.99
CA GLU A 547 27.35 42.77 -19.05
C GLU A 547 27.10 42.08 -20.40
N GLU A 548 26.89 40.76 -20.41
CA GLU A 548 26.51 40.02 -21.62
C GLU A 548 25.13 40.37 -22.11
N LEU A 549 24.16 40.57 -21.22
CA LEU A 549 22.81 41.02 -21.58
C LEU A 549 22.85 42.42 -22.17
N ASP A 550 23.55 43.36 -21.53
CA ASP A 550 23.67 44.74 -22.02
C ASP A 550 24.38 44.80 -23.41
N ASN A 551 25.43 43.98 -23.60
CA ASN A 551 26.15 43.89 -24.87
C ASN A 551 25.29 43.23 -25.99
N SER A 552 24.42 42.29 -25.64
CA SER A 552 23.51 41.65 -26.60
C SER A 552 22.40 42.60 -27.11
N PHE A 553 21.97 43.54 -26.26
CA PHE A 553 21.02 44.59 -26.64
C PHE A 553 21.66 45.65 -27.55
N ILE A 554 22.93 45.98 -27.37
CA ILE A 554 23.64 46.96 -28.19
C ILE A 554 23.92 46.39 -29.60
N SER A 555 24.23 45.10 -29.72
CA SER A 555 24.48 44.47 -31.02
C SER A 555 23.22 44.20 -31.87
N SER A 556 22.03 44.18 -31.28
CA SER A 556 20.76 44.01 -31.98
C SER A 556 20.12 45.33 -32.45
N SER A 557 20.64 46.49 -32.03
CA SER A 557 20.11 47.82 -32.41
C SER A 557 20.69 48.42 -33.69
N SER A 558 21.58 47.70 -34.42
CA SER A 558 22.19 48.18 -35.65
C SER A 558 21.54 47.65 -36.94
N SER A 559 20.41 47.01 -36.91
CA SER A 559 19.65 46.63 -38.10
C SER A 559 18.14 46.63 -37.81
N SER A 560 17.50 47.72 -38.26
CA SER A 560 16.10 47.92 -38.68
C SER A 560 15.29 48.97 -37.93
N THR A 561 15.03 50.02 -38.67
CA THR A 561 13.89 50.98 -38.71
C THR A 561 12.67 50.67 -37.83
N SER A 562 12.38 51.70 -37.00
CA SER A 562 11.04 52.22 -36.61
C SER A 562 9.88 51.27 -36.33
N ALA A 563 9.57 51.10 -35.05
CA ALA A 563 8.20 51.18 -34.55
C ALA A 563 8.25 51.56 -33.07
N SER A 564 7.80 52.76 -32.80
CA SER A 564 7.61 53.34 -31.46
C SER A 564 6.57 52.57 -30.66
N LEU A 565 6.96 52.08 -29.51
CA LEU A 565 6.02 51.80 -28.41
C LEU A 565 6.69 52.19 -27.08
N VAL A 566 6.17 53.26 -26.52
CA VAL A 566 6.49 53.86 -25.24
C VAL A 566 6.00 52.90 -24.14
N PRO A 567 6.80 52.48 -23.16
CA PRO A 567 6.27 51.84 -21.97
C PRO A 567 5.87 52.92 -20.95
N SER A 568 4.58 52.94 -20.65
CA SER A 568 4.00 53.71 -19.54
C SER A 568 4.57 53.21 -18.23
N LYS A 569 5.03 54.14 -17.42
CA LYS A 569 5.38 53.98 -16.01
C LYS A 569 4.19 53.42 -15.25
N LEU A 570 4.41 52.37 -14.46
CA LEU A 570 3.58 52.05 -13.30
C LEU A 570 4.41 52.20 -12.04
N ILE A 571 3.90 53.05 -11.18
CA ILE A 571 4.27 53.33 -9.80
C ILE A 571 3.98 52.14 -8.93
#